data_0dd3484fe9c12014b6e18289b1eebd03
#
_entry.id   0dd3484fe9c12014b6e18289b1eebd03
#
_cell.length_a   1.000
_cell.length_b   1.000
_cell.length_c   1.000
_cell.angle_alpha   90.00
_cell.angle_beta   90.00
_cell.angle_gamma   90.00
#
_symmetry.space_group_name_H-M   'P 1'
#
loop_
_entity.id
_entity.type
_entity.pdbx_description
1 polymer ?
#
loop_
_entity_poly.entity_id
_entity_poly.type
_entity_poly.pdbx_seq_one_letter_code
_entity_poly.pdbx_strand_id
1 'polypeptide(L)'
;MPRPTIDDVASLAGVSIKTVSRVVNHEPNVRGLTRDKVEKAIAQLDYRPNPSARNLASHRARLIVLVYDDPSAYEVPSAGYIINMQEGALKACRIAGFELLIHPCNYRNKNVGKELTELIGQVRPAGIIVAAPLSNMSSIVNTIAATGTPCVRLSTGSGSAREYT
;
A
#
# COMPACT_ATOMS: atom_id res chain seq x y z
N MET A 1 14.82 14.13 21.69
CA MET A 1 14.71 15.26 20.75
C MET A 1 13.61 14.94 19.74
N PRO A 2 12.77 15.89 19.35
CA PRO A 2 11.77 15.67 18.30
C PRO A 2 12.50 15.32 16.98
N ARG A 3 11.87 14.46 16.17
CA ARG A 3 12.43 14.08 14.86
C ARG A 3 12.36 15.29 13.91
N PRO A 4 13.40 15.55 13.10
CA PRO A 4 13.38 16.60 12.10
C PRO A 4 12.20 16.42 11.14
N THR A 5 11.60 17.53 10.76
CA THR A 5 10.44 17.60 9.86
C THR A 5 10.85 18.11 8.48
N ILE A 6 9.97 18.01 7.51
CA ILE A 6 10.18 18.59 6.17
C ILE A 6 10.30 20.12 6.23
N ASP A 7 9.66 20.76 7.22
CA ASP A 7 9.73 22.20 7.47
C ASP A 7 11.13 22.62 7.92
N ASP A 8 11.78 21.79 8.77
CA ASP A 8 13.15 22.06 9.22
C ASP A 8 14.12 21.98 8.05
N VAL A 9 13.95 20.99 7.15
CA VAL A 9 14.76 20.89 5.93
C VAL A 9 14.54 22.08 5.01
N ALA A 10 13.29 22.50 4.81
CA ALA A 10 12.94 23.64 3.97
C ALA A 10 13.59 24.94 4.50
N SER A 11 13.51 25.14 5.81
CA SER A 11 14.11 26.28 6.51
C SER A 11 15.63 26.29 6.37
N LEU A 12 16.28 25.15 6.61
CA LEU A 12 17.74 25.03 6.52
C LEU A 12 18.27 25.19 5.08
N ALA A 13 17.55 24.65 4.09
CA ALA A 13 17.93 24.73 2.68
C ALA A 13 17.54 26.07 2.03
N GLY A 14 16.72 26.91 2.70
CA GLY A 14 16.22 28.19 2.17
C GLY A 14 15.31 28.02 0.98
N VAL A 15 14.44 26.97 0.99
CA VAL A 15 13.50 26.66 -0.11
C VAL A 15 12.11 26.37 0.43
N SER A 16 11.10 26.29 -0.47
CA SER A 16 9.76 25.90 -0.07
C SER A 16 9.66 24.41 0.27
N ILE A 17 8.72 24.04 1.15
CA ILE A 17 8.37 22.63 1.46
C ILE A 17 8.08 21.83 0.18
N LYS A 18 7.39 22.45 -0.79
CA LYS A 18 7.11 21.86 -2.09
C LYS A 18 8.40 21.50 -2.86
N THR A 19 9.43 22.34 -2.76
CA THR A 19 10.73 22.09 -3.39
C THR A 19 11.45 20.94 -2.70
N VAL A 20 11.43 20.87 -1.36
CA VAL A 20 11.98 19.72 -0.61
C VAL A 20 11.26 18.45 -1.00
N SER A 21 9.93 18.46 -1.04
CA SER A 21 9.11 17.30 -1.45
C SER A 21 9.50 16.80 -2.85
N ARG A 22 9.70 17.70 -3.81
CA ARG A 22 10.13 17.33 -5.18
C ARG A 22 11.51 16.69 -5.21
N VAL A 23 12.45 17.19 -4.42
CA VAL A 23 13.80 16.59 -4.33
C VAL A 23 13.74 15.21 -3.72
N VAL A 24 13.01 15.04 -2.60
CA VAL A 24 12.81 13.77 -1.91
C VAL A 24 12.13 12.73 -2.79
N ASN A 25 11.22 13.16 -3.68
CA ASN A 25 10.52 12.29 -4.63
C ASN A 25 11.27 12.11 -5.96
N HIS A 26 12.51 12.61 -6.08
CA HIS A 26 13.34 12.54 -7.29
C HIS A 26 12.67 13.10 -8.55
N GLU A 27 11.81 14.10 -8.41
CA GLU A 27 11.15 14.72 -9.56
C GLU A 27 12.18 15.40 -10.48
N PRO A 28 12.02 15.29 -11.83
CA PRO A 28 13.03 15.78 -12.78
C PRO A 28 13.14 17.32 -12.83
N ASN A 29 12.11 18.05 -12.42
CA ASN A 29 12.00 19.50 -12.62
C ASN A 29 12.59 20.33 -11.46
N VAL A 30 13.69 19.88 -10.83
CA VAL A 30 14.41 20.64 -9.81
C VAL A 30 15.84 20.94 -10.31
N ARG A 31 16.22 22.23 -10.28
CA ARG A 31 17.57 22.66 -10.68
C ARG A 31 18.64 22.00 -9.82
N GLY A 32 19.77 21.57 -10.42
CA GLY A 32 20.86 20.87 -9.74
C GLY A 32 21.32 21.56 -8.45
N LEU A 33 21.66 22.84 -8.52
CA LEU A 33 22.09 23.64 -7.35
C LEU A 33 21.05 23.64 -6.20
N THR A 34 19.76 23.60 -6.53
CA THR A 34 18.69 23.55 -5.53
C THR A 34 18.58 22.15 -4.93
N ARG A 35 18.75 21.11 -5.74
CA ARG A 35 18.80 19.72 -5.29
C ARG A 35 19.94 19.51 -4.29
N ASP A 36 21.15 19.95 -4.63
CA ASP A 36 22.35 19.83 -3.79
C ASP A 36 22.17 20.51 -2.41
N LYS A 37 21.53 21.70 -2.39
CA LYS A 37 21.21 22.40 -1.13
C LYS A 37 20.27 21.59 -0.25
N VAL A 38 19.23 21.03 -0.82
CA VAL A 38 18.23 20.24 -0.09
C VAL A 38 18.84 18.93 0.40
N GLU A 39 19.63 18.23 -0.42
CA GLU A 39 20.30 16.99 -0.03
C GLU A 39 21.30 17.20 1.10
N LYS A 40 22.05 18.30 1.10
CA LYS A 40 22.93 18.69 2.21
C LYS A 40 22.14 18.93 3.50
N ALA A 41 21.01 19.64 3.42
CA ALA A 41 20.15 19.90 4.58
C ALA A 41 19.53 18.61 5.13
N ILE A 42 19.10 17.69 4.26
CA ILE A 42 18.61 16.36 4.65
C ILE A 42 19.68 15.57 5.41
N ALA A 43 20.91 15.54 4.88
CA ALA A 43 22.04 14.84 5.52
C ALA A 43 22.42 15.46 6.87
N GLN A 44 22.46 16.79 6.95
CA GLN A 44 22.81 17.51 8.17
C GLN A 44 21.82 17.30 9.31
N LEU A 45 20.52 17.19 8.98
CA LEU A 45 19.46 16.99 9.95
C LEU A 45 19.17 15.50 10.22
N ASP A 46 19.82 14.54 9.54
CA ASP A 46 19.41 13.12 9.48
C ASP A 46 17.87 12.99 9.23
N TYR A 47 17.35 13.87 8.35
CA TYR A 47 15.93 13.86 8.03
C TYR A 47 15.59 12.60 7.22
N ARG A 48 14.60 11.87 7.71
CA ARG A 48 14.04 10.73 7.00
C ARG A 48 12.59 11.03 6.66
N PRO A 49 12.22 10.96 5.35
CA PRO A 49 10.85 11.18 4.94
C PRO A 49 9.89 10.28 5.72
N ASN A 50 8.87 10.87 6.31
CA ASN A 50 7.83 10.11 7.01
C ASN A 50 6.87 9.51 5.96
N PRO A 51 6.78 8.17 5.83
CA PRO A 51 5.88 7.52 4.87
C PRO A 51 4.41 7.92 5.10
N SER A 52 4.00 8.06 6.37
CA SER A 52 2.64 8.46 6.73
C SER A 52 2.31 9.88 6.28
N ALA A 53 3.24 10.83 6.47
CA ALA A 53 3.07 12.21 6.00
C ALA A 53 3.08 12.29 4.47
N ARG A 54 3.90 11.49 3.79
CA ARG A 54 3.93 11.39 2.33
C ARG A 54 2.64 10.81 1.77
N ASN A 55 2.09 9.77 2.40
CA ASN A 55 0.81 9.17 2.04
C ASN A 55 -0.34 10.17 2.22
N LEU A 56 -0.31 10.98 3.28
CA LEU A 56 -1.29 12.03 3.53
C LEU A 56 -1.23 13.13 2.45
N ALA A 57 -0.03 13.55 2.06
CA ALA A 57 0.17 14.63 1.06
C ALA A 57 -0.13 14.18 -0.38
N SER A 58 0.08 12.89 -0.71
CA SER A 58 -0.15 12.35 -2.05
C SER A 58 -1.59 11.90 -2.30
N HIS A 59 -2.47 11.90 -1.29
CA HIS A 59 -3.81 11.28 -1.32
C HIS A 59 -3.84 9.82 -1.82
N ARG A 60 -2.68 9.18 -1.99
CA ARG A 60 -2.55 7.77 -2.42
C ARG A 60 -1.59 7.07 -1.47
N ALA A 61 -2.14 6.25 -0.61
CA ALA A 61 -1.31 5.31 0.15
C ALA A 61 -0.55 4.43 -0.86
N ARG A 62 0.79 4.39 -0.77
CA ARG A 62 1.58 3.39 -1.51
C ARG A 62 1.49 2.04 -0.78
N LEU A 63 0.27 1.58 -0.56
CA LEU A 63 -0.04 0.39 0.19
C LEU A 63 -0.95 -0.51 -0.64
N ILE A 64 -0.54 -1.73 -0.82
CA ILE A 64 -1.36 -2.82 -1.38
C ILE A 64 -1.79 -3.71 -0.21
N VAL A 65 -3.04 -4.11 -0.18
CA VAL A 65 -3.55 -5.08 0.79
C VAL A 65 -3.71 -6.43 0.11
N LEU A 66 -3.09 -7.47 0.68
CA LEU A 66 -3.29 -8.86 0.28
C LEU A 66 -4.27 -9.51 1.26
N VAL A 67 -5.44 -9.87 0.75
CA VAL A 67 -6.51 -10.54 1.50
C VAL A 67 -6.55 -12.01 1.10
N TYR A 68 -6.49 -12.89 2.08
CA TYR A 68 -6.56 -14.33 1.87
C TYR A 68 -7.30 -15.02 3.02
N ASP A 69 -7.74 -16.23 2.79
CA ASP A 69 -8.34 -17.05 3.84
C ASP A 69 -7.26 -17.63 4.77
N ASP A 70 -7.44 -17.48 6.07
CA ASP A 70 -6.50 -18.01 7.06
C ASP A 70 -6.71 -19.50 7.28
N PRO A 71 -5.81 -20.38 6.76
CA PRO A 71 -5.94 -21.81 6.91
C PRO A 71 -5.70 -22.31 8.34
N SER A 72 -5.09 -21.51 9.19
CA SER A 72 -4.85 -21.88 10.60
C SER A 72 -6.17 -22.10 11.35
N ALA A 73 -7.26 -21.49 10.86
CA ALA A 73 -8.60 -21.70 11.41
C ALA A 73 -9.22 -23.06 11.04
N TYR A 74 -8.59 -23.87 10.14
CA TYR A 74 -9.25 -25.04 9.54
C TYR A 74 -8.41 -26.32 9.45
N GLU A 75 -7.22 -26.37 10.00
CA GLU A 75 -6.32 -27.53 9.95
C GLU A 75 -5.99 -28.03 8.51
N VAL A 76 -5.96 -27.14 7.51
CA VAL A 76 -5.72 -27.53 6.10
C VAL A 76 -4.26 -27.30 5.71
N PRO A 77 -3.59 -28.26 5.03
CA PRO A 77 -2.20 -28.11 4.61
C PRO A 77 -2.05 -27.24 3.34
N SER A 78 -2.37 -25.95 3.42
CA SER A 78 -2.23 -25.00 2.31
C SER A 78 -1.12 -23.95 2.52
N ALA A 79 -0.30 -24.13 3.54
CA ALA A 79 0.75 -23.19 3.92
C ALA A 79 1.69 -22.80 2.77
N GLY A 80 2.09 -23.76 1.93
CA GLY A 80 2.99 -23.53 0.80
C GLY A 80 2.43 -22.57 -0.25
N TYR A 81 1.15 -22.71 -0.61
CA TYR A 81 0.50 -21.82 -1.57
C TYR A 81 0.45 -20.38 -1.04
N ILE A 82 0.05 -20.22 0.22
CA ILE A 82 -0.08 -18.90 0.85
C ILE A 82 1.29 -18.23 0.99
N ILE A 83 2.31 -18.97 1.41
CA ILE A 83 3.69 -18.46 1.52
C ILE A 83 4.18 -17.95 0.16
N ASN A 84 4.05 -18.76 -0.90
CA ASN A 84 4.48 -18.39 -2.24
C ASN A 84 3.73 -17.16 -2.77
N MET A 85 2.45 -17.06 -2.50
CA MET A 85 1.63 -15.90 -2.87
C MET A 85 2.08 -14.63 -2.15
N GLN A 86 2.32 -14.71 -0.84
CA GLN A 86 2.80 -13.61 -0.02
C GLN A 86 4.19 -13.15 -0.48
N GLU A 87 5.10 -14.07 -0.74
CA GLU A 87 6.44 -13.79 -1.22
C GLU A 87 6.41 -13.12 -2.60
N GLY A 88 5.62 -13.64 -3.52
CA GLY A 88 5.43 -13.06 -4.85
C GLY A 88 4.86 -11.63 -4.79
N ALA A 89 3.82 -11.42 -3.99
CA ALA A 89 3.22 -10.11 -3.79
C ALA A 89 4.21 -9.12 -3.15
N LEU A 90 4.95 -9.54 -2.13
CA LEU A 90 5.95 -8.71 -1.47
C LEU A 90 7.07 -8.29 -2.43
N LYS A 91 7.57 -9.21 -3.24
CA LYS A 91 8.60 -8.93 -4.25
C LYS A 91 8.11 -7.94 -5.30
N ALA A 92 6.90 -8.12 -5.82
CA ALA A 92 6.29 -7.21 -6.79
C ALA A 92 6.07 -5.81 -6.20
N CYS A 93 5.53 -5.72 -4.98
CA CYS A 93 5.32 -4.45 -4.28
C CYS A 93 6.64 -3.70 -4.08
N ARG A 94 7.71 -4.37 -3.63
CA ARG A 94 9.03 -3.75 -3.45
C ARG A 94 9.58 -3.17 -4.75
N ILE A 95 9.50 -3.91 -5.84
CA ILE A 95 9.97 -3.44 -7.17
C ILE A 95 9.19 -2.20 -7.60
N ALA A 96 7.88 -2.18 -7.35
CA ALA A 96 6.99 -1.09 -7.73
C ALA A 96 6.98 0.08 -6.72
N GLY A 97 7.71 -0.02 -5.60
CA GLY A 97 7.76 1.01 -4.56
C GLY A 97 6.49 1.10 -3.72
N PHE A 98 5.79 -0.03 -3.54
CA PHE A 98 4.64 -0.17 -2.66
C PHE A 98 5.01 -0.95 -1.39
N GLU A 99 4.31 -0.65 -0.31
CA GLU A 99 4.26 -1.50 0.88
C GLU A 99 3.17 -2.57 0.73
N LEU A 100 3.33 -3.71 1.40
CA LEU A 100 2.33 -4.78 1.41
C LEU A 100 1.79 -4.97 2.83
N LEU A 101 0.49 -4.82 2.98
CA LEU A 101 -0.25 -5.23 4.18
C LEU A 101 -0.87 -6.61 3.93
N ILE A 102 -0.53 -7.57 4.78
CA ILE A 102 -1.10 -8.91 4.73
C ILE A 102 -2.26 -8.96 5.72
N HIS A 103 -3.45 -9.30 5.23
CA HIS A 103 -4.68 -9.35 6.01
C HIS A 103 -5.34 -10.74 5.87
N PRO A 104 -5.12 -11.62 6.86
CA PRO A 104 -5.82 -12.90 6.91
C PRO A 104 -7.28 -12.70 7.29
N CYS A 105 -8.18 -13.40 6.62
CA CYS A 105 -9.62 -13.40 6.89
C CYS A 105 -10.11 -14.82 7.12
N ASN A 106 -11.28 -14.94 7.72
CA ASN A 106 -12.03 -16.18 7.74
C ASN A 106 -13.23 -16.06 6.79
N TYR A 107 -13.17 -16.74 5.62
CA TYR A 107 -14.24 -16.65 4.61
C TYR A 107 -15.60 -17.15 5.11
N ARG A 108 -15.62 -17.99 6.17
CA ARG A 108 -16.85 -18.50 6.80
C ARG A 108 -17.49 -17.49 7.76
N ASN A 109 -16.75 -16.44 8.12
CA ASN A 109 -17.28 -15.37 8.97
C ASN A 109 -18.27 -14.50 8.16
N LYS A 110 -19.54 -14.44 8.62
CA LYS A 110 -20.58 -13.62 7.99
C LYS A 110 -20.25 -12.12 7.95
N ASN A 111 -19.35 -11.67 8.82
CA ASN A 111 -18.96 -10.27 8.95
C ASN A 111 -17.72 -9.90 8.12
N VAL A 112 -17.14 -10.83 7.34
CA VAL A 112 -15.89 -10.56 6.58
C VAL A 112 -16.04 -9.36 5.63
N GLY A 113 -17.21 -9.17 5.02
CA GLY A 113 -17.46 -8.00 4.16
C GLY A 113 -17.37 -6.67 4.93
N LYS A 114 -17.94 -6.63 6.14
CA LYS A 114 -17.87 -5.45 7.00
C LYS A 114 -16.43 -5.18 7.46
N GLU A 115 -15.72 -6.21 7.88
CA GLU A 115 -14.30 -6.16 8.27
C GLU A 115 -13.44 -5.55 7.14
N LEU A 116 -13.62 -6.02 5.90
CA LEU A 116 -12.90 -5.49 4.74
C LEU A 116 -13.25 -4.04 4.43
N THR A 117 -14.53 -3.65 4.56
CA THR A 117 -14.96 -2.27 4.37
C THR A 117 -14.30 -1.34 5.39
N GLU A 118 -14.26 -1.74 6.65
CA GLU A 118 -13.64 -0.98 7.72
C GLU A 118 -12.12 -0.87 7.51
N LEU A 119 -11.44 -1.96 7.15
CA LEU A 119 -10.03 -1.97 6.82
C LEU A 119 -9.72 -1.01 5.68
N ILE A 120 -10.46 -1.09 4.57
CA ILE A 120 -10.27 -0.23 3.39
C ILE A 120 -10.46 1.25 3.77
N GLY A 121 -11.49 1.56 4.56
CA GLY A 121 -11.77 2.92 5.03
C GLY A 121 -10.65 3.49 5.90
N GLN A 122 -10.03 2.64 6.74
CA GLN A 122 -8.95 3.03 7.65
C GLN A 122 -7.61 3.22 6.92
N VAL A 123 -7.20 2.25 6.08
CA VAL A 123 -5.87 2.26 5.47
C VAL A 123 -5.83 2.91 4.10
N ARG A 124 -6.98 3.06 3.42
CA ARG A 124 -7.13 3.66 2.09
C ARG A 124 -6.06 3.16 1.11
N PRO A 125 -6.00 1.86 0.84
CA PRO A 125 -4.95 1.28 0.02
C PRO A 125 -5.04 1.76 -1.45
N ALA A 126 -3.91 1.71 -2.17
CA ALA A 126 -3.87 1.95 -3.60
C ALA A 126 -4.55 0.83 -4.39
N GLY A 127 -4.61 -0.38 -3.82
CA GLY A 127 -5.26 -1.53 -4.41
C GLY A 127 -5.29 -2.72 -3.46
N ILE A 128 -6.10 -3.70 -3.83
CA ILE A 128 -6.31 -4.93 -3.06
C ILE A 128 -6.06 -6.13 -3.95
N ILE A 129 -5.37 -7.12 -3.42
CA ILE A 129 -5.22 -8.44 -4.00
C ILE A 129 -6.08 -9.39 -3.16
N VAL A 130 -7.02 -10.08 -3.77
CA VAL A 130 -7.90 -11.04 -3.07
C VAL A 130 -7.66 -12.44 -3.61
N ALA A 131 -7.32 -13.37 -2.72
CA ALA A 131 -7.10 -14.76 -3.06
C ALA A 131 -8.35 -15.64 -2.85
N ALA A 132 -8.39 -16.80 -3.52
CA ALA A 132 -9.42 -17.80 -3.28
C ALA A 132 -9.34 -18.31 -1.81
N PRO A 133 -10.49 -18.65 -1.21
CA PRO A 133 -11.85 -18.71 -1.76
C PRO A 133 -12.56 -17.33 -1.81
N LEU A 134 -12.07 -16.32 -1.10
CA LEU A 134 -12.68 -14.99 -1.02
C LEU A 134 -12.86 -14.33 -2.40
N SER A 135 -11.91 -14.51 -3.31
CA SER A 135 -11.96 -14.01 -4.69
C SER A 135 -13.13 -14.58 -5.52
N ASN A 136 -13.70 -15.71 -5.10
CA ASN A 136 -14.84 -16.37 -5.76
C ASN A 136 -16.18 -15.99 -5.15
N MET A 137 -16.18 -15.26 -4.03
CA MET A 137 -17.40 -14.82 -3.34
C MET A 137 -17.88 -13.49 -3.89
N SER A 138 -18.97 -13.50 -4.68
CA SER A 138 -19.54 -12.28 -5.28
C SER A 138 -19.87 -11.20 -4.24
N SER A 139 -20.30 -11.59 -3.04
CA SER A 139 -20.57 -10.67 -1.94
C SER A 139 -19.32 -9.88 -1.53
N ILE A 140 -18.17 -10.55 -1.43
CA ILE A 140 -16.90 -9.92 -1.05
C ILE A 140 -16.38 -9.02 -2.18
N VAL A 141 -16.39 -9.53 -3.41
CA VAL A 141 -15.96 -8.76 -4.59
C VAL A 141 -16.80 -7.49 -4.75
N ASN A 142 -18.12 -7.60 -4.63
CA ASN A 142 -19.02 -6.44 -4.73
C ASN A 142 -18.80 -5.44 -3.57
N THR A 143 -18.54 -5.94 -2.36
CA THR A 143 -18.23 -5.09 -1.21
C THR A 143 -16.96 -4.27 -1.46
N ILE A 144 -15.91 -4.90 -1.97
CA ILE A 144 -14.65 -4.19 -2.31
C ILE A 144 -14.90 -3.20 -3.46
N ALA A 145 -15.59 -3.61 -4.51
CA ALA A 145 -15.91 -2.76 -5.66
C ALA A 145 -16.70 -1.50 -5.24
N ALA A 146 -17.63 -1.64 -4.29
CA ALA A 146 -18.40 -0.51 -3.77
C ALA A 146 -17.55 0.56 -3.07
N THR A 147 -16.33 0.23 -2.62
CA THR A 147 -15.38 1.19 -2.04
C THR A 147 -14.65 2.03 -3.10
N GLY A 148 -14.74 1.68 -4.38
CA GLY A 148 -13.96 2.29 -5.45
C GLY A 148 -12.46 1.95 -5.43
N THR A 149 -12.03 1.00 -4.60
CA THR A 149 -10.63 0.58 -4.51
C THR A 149 -10.32 -0.44 -5.60
N PRO A 150 -9.25 -0.25 -6.42
CA PRO A 150 -8.82 -1.22 -7.41
C PRO A 150 -8.60 -2.60 -6.79
N CYS A 151 -9.09 -3.65 -7.45
CA CYS A 151 -9.01 -5.02 -6.92
C CYS A 151 -8.54 -6.00 -7.98
N VAL A 152 -7.55 -6.83 -7.61
CA VAL A 152 -7.08 -7.97 -8.40
C VAL A 152 -7.50 -9.25 -7.69
N ARG A 153 -8.06 -10.19 -8.44
CA ARG A 153 -8.51 -11.50 -7.95
C ARG A 153 -7.54 -12.58 -8.36
N LEU A 154 -7.03 -13.33 -7.39
CA LEU A 154 -6.14 -14.47 -7.64
C LEU A 154 -6.90 -15.79 -7.52
N SER A 155 -6.51 -16.77 -8.38
CA SER A 155 -7.03 -18.13 -8.37
C SER A 155 -8.56 -18.19 -8.45
N THR A 156 -9.14 -17.36 -9.33
CA THR A 156 -10.57 -17.41 -9.61
C THR A 156 -10.90 -18.71 -10.35
N GLY A 157 -11.99 -19.38 -9.95
CA GLY A 157 -12.49 -20.55 -10.68
C GLY A 157 -12.89 -20.19 -12.12
N SER A 158 -12.89 -21.17 -13.02
CA SER A 158 -13.20 -21.05 -14.43
C SER A 158 -14.66 -20.62 -14.66
N GLY A 159 -14.96 -19.34 -14.53
CA GLY A 159 -16.31 -18.80 -14.72
C GLY A 159 -16.46 -17.32 -14.43
N SER A 160 -15.42 -16.65 -13.96
CA SER A 160 -15.51 -15.25 -13.51
C SER A 160 -14.39 -14.33 -14.00
N ALA A 161 -13.79 -14.61 -15.14
CA ALA A 161 -12.91 -13.65 -15.80
C ALA A 161 -13.76 -12.50 -16.38
N ARG A 162 -14.13 -11.53 -15.53
CA ARG A 162 -14.44 -10.18 -15.97
C ARG A 162 -13.24 -9.33 -15.60
N GLU A 163 -12.49 -8.95 -16.61
CA GLU A 163 -11.48 -7.91 -16.52
C GLU A 163 -12.16 -6.62 -16.04
N TYR A 164 -11.70 -6.10 -14.93
CA TYR A 164 -11.99 -4.74 -14.53
C TYR A 164 -10.82 -3.88 -15.02
N THR A 165 -11.07 -3.17 -16.12
CA THR A 165 -10.27 -2.02 -16.57
C THR A 165 -10.43 -0.86 -15.60
#